data_ebb5e75c6ff613aa21fa5185af7dc908
#
_entry.id   ebb5e75c6ff613aa21fa5185af7dc908
#
_cell.length_a   1.000
_cell.length_b   1.000
_cell.length_c   1.000
_cell.angle_alpha   90.00
_cell.angle_beta   90.00
_cell.angle_gamma   90.00
#
_symmetry.space_group_name_H-M   'P 1'
#
loop_
_entity.id
_entity.type
_entity.pdbx_description
1 polymer ?
#
loop_
_entity_poly.entity_id
_entity_poly.type
_entity_poly.pdbx_seq_one_letter_code
_entity_poly.pdbx_strand_id
1 'polypeptide(L)'
;MCIRDSSTSQGSNTFYAKNPDYGVIFTFYLNDDLLTKKEKRKKAEEKLEKSNSNIPFPGWQELDSEINERSPKIVIEIFDSENKFINRLSAEYKKGFNRVSWDLKKEININVKSGSTRNYSPDIRVKPGKYSYNVYIDHNGEVNKIGSKFFEIERIRKGILTNPNEQIIDDYITKIEITYNRYITINHEFNKLKNNSKSLFSLISKTSNYKSYSSSYSNILSLIQDIDVFVSGNKSKMDIREKDVETISDRLYVAYTDIDNSYGPTALQISSLDKALLLICLLYTSPSPRDRQKSRMPSSA
;
A
#
# COMPACT_ATOMS: atom_id res chain seq x y z
N MET A 1 27.71 -24.04 12.26
CA MET A 1 28.30 -23.94 10.92
C MET A 1 27.12 -23.87 9.96
N CYS A 2 26.72 -22.68 9.55
CA CYS A 2 25.62 -22.52 8.55
C CYS A 2 26.23 -22.80 7.20
N ILE A 3 25.94 -23.94 6.64
CA ILE A 3 26.20 -24.21 5.23
C ILE A 3 25.21 -23.32 4.46
N ARG A 4 25.72 -22.22 3.98
CA ARG A 4 24.98 -21.39 3.03
C ARG A 4 25.12 -22.13 1.71
N ASP A 5 24.07 -22.83 1.32
CA ASP A 5 24.01 -23.40 -0.02
C ASP A 5 24.11 -22.24 -1.00
N SER A 6 25.34 -22.05 -1.51
CA SER A 6 25.54 -21.21 -2.66
C SER A 6 24.64 -21.76 -3.76
N SER A 7 23.88 -20.92 -4.43
CA SER A 7 23.18 -21.27 -5.65
C SER A 7 24.22 -21.82 -6.62
N THR A 8 24.41 -23.12 -6.63
CA THR A 8 25.31 -23.78 -7.54
C THR A 8 24.76 -23.62 -8.93
N SER A 9 25.48 -22.89 -9.75
CA SER A 9 25.27 -22.90 -11.19
C SER A 9 25.38 -24.35 -11.66
N GLN A 10 24.32 -24.90 -12.23
CA GLN A 10 24.31 -26.27 -12.77
C GLN A 10 25.09 -26.36 -14.10
N GLY A 11 25.85 -25.34 -14.45
CA GLY A 11 26.64 -25.25 -15.69
C GLY A 11 25.94 -24.44 -16.79
N SER A 12 26.72 -24.00 -17.77
CA SER A 12 26.25 -23.15 -18.88
C SER A 12 25.22 -23.80 -19.82
N ASN A 13 25.11 -25.12 -19.78
CA ASN A 13 24.21 -25.90 -20.66
C ASN A 13 22.92 -26.35 -19.97
N THR A 14 22.61 -25.81 -18.80
CA THR A 14 21.40 -26.18 -18.08
C THR A 14 20.24 -25.34 -18.55
N PHE A 15 19.18 -25.98 -19.01
CA PHE A 15 17.91 -25.33 -19.32
C PHE A 15 17.20 -24.97 -18.01
N TYR A 16 16.99 -23.68 -17.78
CA TYR A 16 16.23 -23.16 -16.66
C TYR A 16 14.93 -22.55 -17.16
N ALA A 17 13.81 -23.23 -16.92
CA ALA A 17 12.48 -22.69 -17.15
C ALA A 17 12.02 -21.87 -15.94
N LYS A 18 11.60 -20.64 -16.17
CA LYS A 18 10.98 -19.83 -15.13
C LYS A 18 9.65 -20.48 -14.72
N ASN A 19 9.41 -20.59 -13.41
CA ASN A 19 8.11 -21.04 -12.92
C ASN A 19 6.98 -20.12 -13.41
N PRO A 20 5.79 -20.67 -13.70
CA PRO A 20 4.63 -19.84 -13.99
C PRO A 20 4.32 -18.94 -12.81
N ASP A 21 3.71 -17.79 -13.08
CA ASP A 21 3.27 -16.86 -12.03
C ASP A 21 2.29 -17.57 -11.09
N TYR A 22 2.46 -17.34 -9.79
CA TYR A 22 1.59 -17.91 -8.78
C TYR A 22 0.21 -17.24 -8.80
N GLY A 23 -0.85 -18.03 -8.62
CA GLY A 23 -2.21 -17.54 -8.42
C GLY A 23 -3.12 -17.73 -9.64
N VAL A 24 -4.06 -16.81 -9.81
CA VAL A 24 -5.01 -16.83 -10.93
C VAL A 24 -4.44 -16.04 -12.10
N ILE A 25 -4.43 -16.64 -13.28
CA ILE A 25 -3.98 -15.99 -14.51
C ILE A 25 -5.19 -15.64 -15.37
N PHE A 26 -5.46 -14.35 -15.51
CA PHE A 26 -6.47 -13.83 -16.44
C PHE A 26 -5.86 -13.71 -17.82
N THR A 27 -6.40 -14.46 -18.78
CA THR A 27 -5.98 -14.41 -20.18
C THR A 27 -7.11 -13.85 -21.03
N PHE A 28 -6.83 -12.82 -21.81
CA PHE A 28 -7.79 -12.18 -22.70
C PHE A 28 -7.13 -11.73 -23.99
N TYR A 29 -7.93 -11.54 -25.02
CA TYR A 29 -7.50 -11.09 -26.32
C TYR A 29 -8.12 -9.73 -26.65
N LEU A 30 -7.31 -8.80 -27.13
CA LEU A 30 -7.72 -7.44 -27.52
C LEU A 30 -7.51 -7.27 -29.04
N ASN A 31 -8.59 -6.97 -29.75
CA ASN A 31 -8.56 -6.83 -31.21
C ASN A 31 -7.94 -5.52 -31.67
N ASP A 32 -8.22 -4.45 -30.95
CA ASP A 32 -7.91 -3.10 -31.37
C ASP A 32 -6.60 -2.60 -30.77
N ASP A 33 -5.99 -1.66 -31.44
CA ASP A 33 -4.78 -0.98 -30.97
C ASP A 33 -5.19 0.42 -30.47
N LEU A 34 -5.36 0.57 -29.17
CA LEU A 34 -5.66 1.87 -28.55
C LEU A 34 -4.36 2.65 -28.37
N LEU A 35 -4.05 3.46 -29.35
CA LEU A 35 -2.85 4.30 -29.35
C LEU A 35 -3.13 5.63 -28.66
N THR A 36 -2.17 6.08 -27.87
CA THR A 36 -2.13 7.46 -27.37
C THR A 36 -1.95 8.46 -28.52
N LYS A 37 -2.29 9.72 -28.29
CA LYS A 37 -2.07 10.81 -29.26
C LYS A 37 -0.61 10.86 -29.69
N LYS A 38 0.32 10.74 -28.72
CA LYS A 38 1.76 10.68 -28.95
C LYS A 38 2.17 9.53 -29.87
N GLU A 39 1.63 8.33 -29.66
CA GLU A 39 1.93 7.17 -30.50
C GLU A 39 1.34 7.32 -31.91
N LYS A 40 0.14 7.87 -32.00
CA LYS A 40 -0.47 8.18 -33.32
C LYS A 40 0.37 9.17 -34.11
N ARG A 41 0.81 10.26 -33.47
CA ARG A 41 1.69 11.24 -34.08
C ARG A 41 3.02 10.61 -34.52
N LYS A 42 3.69 9.87 -33.64
CA LYS A 42 4.96 9.20 -34.00
C LYS A 42 4.80 8.25 -35.18
N LYS A 43 3.72 7.44 -35.21
CA LYS A 43 3.44 6.57 -36.36
C LYS A 43 3.18 7.34 -37.65
N ALA A 44 2.59 8.54 -37.58
CA ALA A 44 2.41 9.43 -38.73
C ALA A 44 3.76 10.04 -39.18
N GLU A 45 4.57 10.51 -38.24
CA GLU A 45 5.92 11.04 -38.50
C GLU A 45 6.83 9.99 -39.16
N GLU A 46 6.85 8.74 -38.67
CA GLU A 46 7.58 7.65 -39.27
C GLU A 46 7.20 7.35 -40.73
N LYS A 47 5.89 7.50 -41.05
CA LYS A 47 5.45 7.35 -42.43
C LYS A 47 5.93 8.49 -43.33
N LEU A 48 5.91 9.72 -42.82
CA LEU A 48 6.41 10.89 -43.54
C LEU A 48 7.93 10.81 -43.74
N GLU A 49 8.67 10.37 -42.72
CA GLU A 49 10.10 10.14 -42.81
C GLU A 49 10.49 9.11 -43.90
N LYS A 50 9.78 7.96 -43.91
CA LYS A 50 9.94 6.93 -44.94
C LYS A 50 9.62 7.39 -46.35
N SER A 51 8.78 8.40 -46.51
CA SER A 51 8.45 9.03 -47.78
C SER A 51 9.31 10.23 -48.11
N ASN A 52 10.37 10.51 -47.32
CA ASN A 52 11.23 11.71 -47.46
C ASN A 52 10.42 13.02 -47.46
N SER A 53 9.28 13.07 -46.83
CA SER A 53 8.43 14.25 -46.73
C SER A 53 8.78 15.05 -45.47
N ASN A 54 8.52 16.37 -45.53
CA ASN A 54 8.75 17.24 -44.38
C ASN A 54 7.82 16.88 -43.23
N ILE A 55 8.33 16.80 -42.00
CA ILE A 55 7.56 16.55 -40.79
C ILE A 55 7.11 17.91 -40.22
N PRO A 56 5.81 18.25 -40.23
CA PRO A 56 5.35 19.51 -39.70
C PRO A 56 5.40 19.50 -38.15
N PHE A 57 5.69 20.66 -37.57
CA PHE A 57 5.60 20.82 -36.11
C PHE A 57 4.14 20.73 -35.66
N PRO A 58 3.78 19.87 -34.69
CA PRO A 58 2.40 19.63 -34.32
C PRO A 58 1.73 20.80 -33.57
N GLY A 59 2.51 21.73 -33.05
CA GLY A 59 2.02 22.82 -32.22
C GLY A 59 2.08 22.52 -30.72
N TRP A 60 2.26 23.57 -29.92
CA TRP A 60 2.41 23.46 -28.47
C TRP A 60 1.18 22.90 -27.77
N GLN A 61 -0.02 23.29 -28.19
CA GLN A 61 -1.28 22.81 -27.62
C GLN A 61 -1.46 21.29 -27.80
N GLU A 62 -1.03 20.77 -28.94
CA GLU A 62 -1.11 19.33 -29.21
C GLU A 62 -0.11 18.56 -28.35
N LEU A 63 1.12 19.05 -28.23
CA LEU A 63 2.15 18.48 -27.34
C LEU A 63 1.71 18.50 -25.87
N ASP A 64 1.12 19.59 -25.38
CA ASP A 64 0.59 19.67 -24.02
C ASP A 64 -0.57 18.67 -23.80
N SER A 65 -1.41 18.46 -24.81
CA SER A 65 -2.48 17.47 -24.75
C SER A 65 -1.96 16.04 -24.70
N GLU A 66 -0.81 15.76 -25.37
CA GLU A 66 -0.12 14.46 -25.31
C GLU A 66 0.50 14.19 -23.92
N ILE A 67 1.09 15.22 -23.29
CA ILE A 67 1.69 15.10 -21.94
C ILE A 67 0.62 14.79 -20.89
N ASN A 68 -0.56 15.38 -21.02
CA ASN A 68 -1.68 15.20 -20.10
C ASN A 68 -2.52 13.96 -20.38
N GLU A 69 -2.29 13.28 -21.51
CA GLU A 69 -3.01 12.06 -21.86
C GLU A 69 -2.57 10.88 -20.98
N ARG A 70 -3.54 10.12 -20.49
CA ARG A 70 -3.27 8.87 -19.78
C ARG A 70 -3.22 7.72 -20.77
N SER A 71 -2.16 6.90 -20.66
CA SER A 71 -2.07 5.66 -21.45
C SER A 71 -3.24 4.73 -21.12
N PRO A 72 -3.84 4.09 -22.14
CA PRO A 72 -4.93 3.14 -21.93
C PRO A 72 -4.47 1.97 -21.03
N LYS A 73 -5.34 1.56 -20.12
CA LYS A 73 -5.09 0.48 -19.16
C LYS A 73 -6.22 -0.51 -19.15
N ILE A 74 -5.88 -1.74 -18.85
CA ILE A 74 -6.85 -2.77 -18.47
C ILE A 74 -6.95 -2.76 -16.96
N VAL A 75 -8.19 -2.75 -16.45
CA VAL A 75 -8.49 -2.84 -15.03
C VAL A 75 -9.33 -4.09 -14.81
N ILE A 76 -8.91 -4.94 -13.88
CA ILE A 76 -9.63 -6.15 -13.49
C ILE A 76 -10.01 -5.99 -12.03
N GLU A 77 -11.31 -5.95 -11.76
CA GLU A 77 -11.85 -5.92 -10.41
C GLU A 77 -12.35 -7.31 -10.02
N ILE A 78 -11.97 -7.74 -8.84
CA ILE A 78 -12.27 -9.07 -8.32
C ILE A 78 -13.20 -8.94 -7.12
N PHE A 79 -14.23 -9.78 -7.08
CA PHE A 79 -15.27 -9.80 -6.05
C PHE A 79 -15.45 -11.21 -5.52
N ASP A 80 -15.87 -11.32 -4.27
CA ASP A 80 -16.26 -12.60 -3.66
C ASP A 80 -17.69 -13.01 -4.06
N SER A 81 -18.18 -14.11 -3.47
CA SER A 81 -19.52 -14.64 -3.70
C SER A 81 -20.65 -13.70 -3.22
N GLU A 82 -20.35 -12.78 -2.29
CA GLU A 82 -21.28 -11.77 -1.77
C GLU A 82 -21.20 -10.44 -2.53
N ASN A 83 -20.46 -10.41 -3.65
CA ASN A 83 -20.18 -9.21 -4.44
C ASN A 83 -19.40 -8.13 -3.68
N LYS A 84 -18.64 -8.52 -2.67
CA LYS A 84 -17.73 -7.64 -1.94
C LYS A 84 -16.42 -7.51 -2.71
N PHE A 85 -15.93 -6.31 -2.85
CA PHE A 85 -14.67 -6.01 -3.52
C PHE A 85 -13.48 -6.66 -2.79
N ILE A 86 -12.63 -7.34 -3.54
CA ILE A 86 -11.45 -8.05 -3.04
C ILE A 86 -10.15 -7.40 -3.49
N ASN A 87 -9.99 -7.19 -4.80
CA ASN A 87 -8.76 -6.63 -5.34
C ASN A 87 -8.99 -5.97 -6.71
N ARG A 88 -8.07 -5.06 -7.06
CA ARG A 88 -8.03 -4.41 -8.37
C ARG A 88 -6.65 -4.56 -8.98
N LEU A 89 -6.59 -5.21 -10.14
CA LEU A 89 -5.37 -5.34 -10.93
C LEU A 89 -5.38 -4.32 -12.05
N SER A 90 -4.21 -3.80 -12.38
CA SER A 90 -4.04 -2.89 -13.50
C SER A 90 -2.91 -3.40 -14.40
N ALA A 91 -3.16 -3.43 -15.70
CA ALA A 91 -2.17 -3.81 -16.70
C ALA A 91 -2.19 -2.82 -17.86
N GLU A 92 -1.07 -2.72 -18.58
CA GLU A 92 -1.01 -1.95 -19.81
C GLU A 92 -1.91 -2.56 -20.88
N TYR A 93 -2.55 -1.70 -21.65
CA TYR A 93 -3.32 -2.13 -22.82
C TYR A 93 -2.36 -2.50 -23.96
N LYS A 94 -2.43 -3.75 -24.43
CA LYS A 94 -1.65 -4.22 -25.59
C LYS A 94 -2.56 -5.03 -26.51
N LYS A 95 -2.48 -4.74 -27.82
CA LYS A 95 -3.19 -5.55 -28.82
C LYS A 95 -2.71 -7.01 -28.79
N GLY A 96 -3.62 -7.94 -28.96
CA GLY A 96 -3.33 -9.38 -28.98
C GLY A 96 -3.59 -10.06 -27.63
N PHE A 97 -2.87 -11.14 -27.36
CA PHE A 97 -2.98 -11.90 -26.13
C PHE A 97 -2.32 -11.18 -24.95
N ASN A 98 -3.09 -11.01 -23.89
CA ASN A 98 -2.64 -10.42 -22.63
C ASN A 98 -2.84 -11.44 -21.51
N ARG A 99 -1.92 -11.42 -20.56
CA ARG A 99 -2.00 -12.22 -19.32
C ARG A 99 -1.72 -11.33 -18.13
N VAL A 100 -2.60 -11.39 -17.14
CA VAL A 100 -2.46 -10.66 -15.87
C VAL A 100 -2.60 -11.70 -14.77
N SER A 101 -1.59 -11.78 -13.91
CA SER A 101 -1.58 -12.69 -12.76
C SER A 101 -2.05 -11.98 -11.49
N TRP A 102 -2.83 -12.67 -10.67
CA TRP A 102 -3.24 -12.26 -9.35
C TRP A 102 -2.71 -13.25 -8.32
N ASP A 103 -1.95 -12.77 -7.37
CA ASP A 103 -1.30 -13.56 -6.33
C ASP A 103 -2.23 -14.01 -5.19
N LEU A 104 -3.53 -13.92 -5.39
CA LEU A 104 -4.59 -14.28 -4.43
C LEU A 104 -4.64 -13.39 -3.17
N LYS A 105 -3.98 -12.25 -3.19
CA LYS A 105 -4.00 -11.32 -2.07
C LYS A 105 -5.21 -10.42 -2.12
N LYS A 106 -5.76 -10.15 -0.94
CA LYS A 106 -6.81 -9.16 -0.75
C LYS A 106 -6.19 -7.76 -0.71
N GLU A 107 -6.76 -6.81 -1.44
CA GLU A 107 -6.38 -5.42 -1.28
C GLU A 107 -6.91 -4.90 0.05
N ILE A 108 -6.01 -4.41 0.90
CA ILE A 108 -6.41 -3.74 2.13
C ILE A 108 -6.69 -2.29 1.77
N ASN A 109 -7.92 -1.85 2.01
CA ASN A 109 -8.31 -0.47 1.84
C ASN A 109 -7.57 0.42 2.85
N ILE A 110 -6.39 0.87 2.47
CA ILE A 110 -5.63 1.86 3.22
C ILE A 110 -6.07 3.22 2.73
N ASN A 111 -6.78 3.96 3.58
CA ASN A 111 -7.34 5.28 3.25
C ASN A 111 -6.28 6.33 2.85
N VAL A 112 -5.01 6.10 3.23
CA VAL A 112 -3.91 7.04 2.94
C VAL A 112 -2.64 6.27 2.64
N LYS A 113 -2.19 6.32 1.40
CA LYS A 113 -0.81 5.92 1.05
C LYS A 113 0.11 7.11 1.34
N SER A 114 0.68 7.15 2.53
CA SER A 114 1.77 8.08 2.83
C SER A 114 3.03 7.63 2.12
N GLY A 115 3.65 8.52 1.33
CA GLY A 115 4.84 8.19 0.54
C GLY A 115 5.98 7.64 1.41
N SER A 116 6.73 6.70 0.85
CA SER A 116 8.06 6.18 1.21
C SER A 116 8.30 5.54 2.58
N THR A 117 7.33 5.34 3.43
CA THR A 117 7.49 4.38 4.51
C THR A 117 7.36 2.98 3.91
N ARG A 118 8.22 2.04 4.30
CA ARG A 118 8.03 0.61 4.06
C ARG A 118 6.69 0.22 4.70
N ASN A 119 5.61 0.44 3.96
CA ASN A 119 4.29 0.02 4.36
C ASN A 119 4.27 -1.50 4.18
N TYR A 120 4.58 -2.22 5.24
CA TYR A 120 4.21 -3.61 5.33
C TYR A 120 2.68 -3.65 5.31
N SER A 121 2.12 -3.80 4.12
CA SER A 121 0.71 -4.14 3.98
C SER A 121 0.56 -5.57 4.46
N PRO A 122 -0.41 -5.88 5.32
CA PRO A 122 -0.69 -7.27 5.69
C PRO A 122 -0.94 -8.09 4.43
N ASP A 123 -0.20 -9.19 4.29
CA ASP A 123 -0.24 -10.08 3.13
C ASP A 123 -1.34 -11.11 3.35
N ILE A 124 -2.60 -10.69 3.24
CA ILE A 124 -3.76 -11.53 3.50
C ILE A 124 -4.24 -12.16 2.20
N ARG A 125 -4.17 -13.47 2.12
CA ARG A 125 -4.69 -14.24 0.99
C ARG A 125 -6.18 -14.49 1.14
N VAL A 126 -6.84 -14.59 -0.01
CA VAL A 126 -8.26 -14.94 -0.07
C VAL A 126 -8.48 -16.42 0.23
N LYS A 127 -9.66 -16.75 0.74
CA LYS A 127 -10.07 -18.12 1.03
C LYS A 127 -10.42 -18.88 -0.24
N PRO A 128 -10.40 -20.23 -0.22
CA PRO A 128 -11.03 -21.04 -1.24
C PRO A 128 -12.52 -20.72 -1.33
N GLY A 129 -13.05 -20.68 -2.54
CA GLY A 129 -14.45 -20.36 -2.79
C GLY A 129 -14.71 -19.80 -4.18
N LYS A 130 -15.92 -19.33 -4.40
CA LYS A 130 -16.36 -18.77 -5.68
C LYS A 130 -16.13 -17.27 -5.72
N TYR A 131 -15.56 -16.81 -6.81
CA TYR A 131 -15.22 -15.42 -7.08
C TYR A 131 -15.74 -15.00 -8.45
N SER A 132 -15.89 -13.70 -8.62
CA SER A 132 -16.20 -13.10 -9.91
C SER A 132 -15.21 -11.99 -10.23
N TYR A 133 -15.03 -11.71 -11.51
CA TYR A 133 -14.24 -10.58 -11.95
C TYR A 133 -14.91 -9.81 -13.07
N ASN A 134 -14.67 -8.50 -13.09
CA ASN A 134 -15.05 -7.60 -14.15
C ASN A 134 -13.79 -7.04 -14.80
N VAL A 135 -13.81 -6.96 -16.13
CA VAL A 135 -12.71 -6.38 -16.91
C VAL A 135 -13.17 -5.08 -17.53
N TYR A 136 -12.38 -4.06 -17.37
CA TYR A 136 -12.62 -2.72 -17.91
C TYR A 136 -11.43 -2.24 -18.72
N ILE A 137 -11.71 -1.38 -19.71
CA ILE A 137 -10.71 -0.54 -20.37
C ILE A 137 -10.86 0.87 -19.82
N ASP A 138 -9.79 1.40 -19.24
CA ASP A 138 -9.68 2.79 -18.82
C ASP A 138 -8.85 3.54 -19.87
N HIS A 139 -9.49 4.46 -20.59
CA HIS A 139 -8.85 5.29 -21.59
C HIS A 139 -9.35 6.72 -21.46
N ASN A 140 -8.46 7.65 -21.19
CA ASN A 140 -8.73 9.09 -21.02
C ASN A 140 -9.84 9.42 -20.00
N GLY A 141 -10.01 8.59 -18.95
CA GLY A 141 -11.04 8.79 -17.94
C GLY A 141 -12.38 8.14 -18.26
N GLU A 142 -12.54 7.57 -19.43
CA GLU A 142 -13.68 6.70 -19.76
C GLU A 142 -13.37 5.26 -19.38
N VAL A 143 -14.22 4.67 -18.53
CA VAL A 143 -14.07 3.30 -18.05
C VAL A 143 -15.19 2.43 -18.63
N ASN A 144 -14.85 1.61 -19.60
CA ASN A 144 -15.79 0.78 -20.32
C ASN A 144 -15.65 -0.70 -19.93
N LYS A 145 -16.73 -1.31 -19.42
CA LYS A 145 -16.76 -2.75 -19.10
C LYS A 145 -16.77 -3.58 -20.37
N ILE A 146 -15.80 -4.50 -20.48
CA ILE A 146 -15.67 -5.40 -21.64
C ILE A 146 -16.07 -6.84 -21.34
N GLY A 147 -16.11 -7.25 -20.07
CA GLY A 147 -16.51 -8.61 -19.72
C GLY A 147 -16.59 -8.86 -18.24
N SER A 148 -17.23 -9.97 -17.90
CA SER A 148 -17.26 -10.53 -16.54
C SER A 148 -17.36 -12.03 -16.60
N LYS A 149 -16.73 -12.73 -15.65
CA LYS A 149 -16.82 -14.18 -15.49
C LYS A 149 -16.69 -14.58 -14.03
N PHE A 150 -17.07 -15.81 -13.75
CA PHE A 150 -16.88 -16.47 -12.45
C PHE A 150 -15.71 -17.43 -12.53
N PHE A 151 -15.07 -17.66 -11.39
CA PHE A 151 -14.01 -18.65 -11.22
C PHE A 151 -14.04 -19.18 -9.78
N GLU A 152 -13.38 -20.29 -9.54
CA GLU A 152 -13.32 -20.92 -8.23
C GLU A 152 -11.86 -21.13 -7.82
N ILE A 153 -11.61 -20.87 -6.54
CA ILE A 153 -10.31 -21.10 -5.91
C ILE A 153 -10.44 -22.32 -5.01
N GLU A 154 -9.63 -23.34 -5.25
CA GLU A 154 -9.62 -24.57 -4.49
C GLU A 154 -8.31 -24.73 -3.71
N ARG A 155 -8.37 -25.45 -2.59
CA ARG A 155 -7.17 -25.85 -1.87
C ARG A 155 -6.50 -27.01 -2.57
N ILE A 156 -5.22 -26.88 -2.90
CA ILE A 156 -4.43 -27.96 -3.50
C ILE A 156 -4.24 -29.11 -2.49
N ARG A 157 -4.12 -28.79 -1.20
CA ARG A 157 -3.93 -29.79 -0.13
C ARG A 157 -4.79 -29.44 1.07
N LYS A 158 -5.41 -30.48 1.64
CA LYS A 158 -6.05 -30.36 2.97
C LYS A 158 -4.96 -30.38 4.04
N GLY A 159 -5.06 -29.46 5.02
CA GLY A 159 -4.18 -29.48 6.18
C GLY A 159 -4.36 -30.76 7.01
N ILE A 160 -3.31 -31.17 7.72
CA ILE A 160 -3.33 -32.37 8.60
C ILE A 160 -4.12 -32.08 9.88
N LEU A 161 -4.07 -30.83 10.34
CA LEU A 161 -4.80 -30.40 11.54
C LEU A 161 -6.21 -29.93 11.18
N THR A 162 -7.15 -30.16 12.09
CA THR A 162 -8.50 -29.62 11.97
C THR A 162 -8.45 -28.11 11.85
N ASN A 163 -9.08 -27.57 10.82
CA ASN A 163 -9.13 -26.12 10.62
C ASN A 163 -9.84 -25.47 11.81
N PRO A 164 -9.29 -24.37 12.35
CA PRO A 164 -10.02 -23.55 13.27
C PRO A 164 -11.27 -23.00 12.58
N ASN A 165 -12.20 -22.53 13.39
CA ASN A 165 -13.41 -21.88 12.87
C ASN A 165 -13.01 -20.72 11.94
N GLU A 166 -13.37 -20.80 10.67
CA GLU A 166 -13.05 -19.77 9.66
C GLU A 166 -13.57 -18.39 10.07
N GLN A 167 -14.66 -18.34 10.83
CA GLN A 167 -15.20 -17.09 11.35
C GLN A 167 -14.24 -16.40 12.33
N ILE A 168 -13.53 -17.14 13.18
CA ILE A 168 -12.52 -16.55 14.09
C ILE A 168 -11.40 -15.89 13.32
N ILE A 169 -10.97 -16.51 12.21
CA ILE A 169 -9.93 -15.94 11.35
C ILE A 169 -10.43 -14.65 10.70
N ASP A 170 -11.65 -14.63 10.16
CA ASP A 170 -12.22 -13.46 9.51
C ASP A 170 -12.41 -12.29 10.47
N ASP A 171 -12.92 -12.56 11.65
CA ASP A 171 -13.09 -11.55 12.69
C ASP A 171 -11.75 -10.96 13.12
N TYR A 172 -10.73 -11.81 13.20
CA TYR A 172 -9.38 -11.36 13.53
C TYR A 172 -8.75 -10.53 12.40
N ILE A 173 -8.88 -10.96 11.14
CA ILE A 173 -8.44 -10.21 9.97
C ILE A 173 -9.12 -8.83 9.92
N THR A 174 -10.43 -8.79 10.17
CA THR A 174 -11.20 -7.53 10.21
C THR A 174 -10.67 -6.59 11.30
N LYS A 175 -10.32 -7.11 12.48
CA LYS A 175 -9.70 -6.31 13.55
C LYS A 175 -8.33 -5.78 13.13
N ILE A 176 -7.51 -6.60 12.47
CA ILE A 176 -6.22 -6.15 11.93
C ILE A 176 -6.42 -5.02 10.93
N GLU A 177 -7.32 -5.16 9.96
CA GLU A 177 -7.59 -4.14 8.94
C GLU A 177 -7.98 -2.79 9.58
N ILE A 178 -8.90 -2.82 10.52
CA ILE A 178 -9.35 -1.62 11.25
C ILE A 178 -8.18 -0.98 12.02
N THR A 179 -7.41 -1.81 12.73
CA THR A 179 -6.30 -1.32 13.56
C THR A 179 -5.18 -0.75 12.72
N TYR A 180 -4.84 -1.43 11.63
CA TYR A 180 -3.82 -1.00 10.68
C TYR A 180 -4.20 0.31 10.01
N ASN A 181 -5.46 0.46 9.56
CA ASN A 181 -5.95 1.71 8.99
C ASN A 181 -5.86 2.88 9.98
N ARG A 182 -6.20 2.65 11.25
CA ARG A 182 -6.03 3.67 12.31
C ARG A 182 -4.56 4.07 12.47
N TYR A 183 -3.66 3.09 12.51
CA TYR A 183 -2.23 3.34 12.61
C TYR A 183 -1.70 4.17 11.42
N ILE A 184 -2.06 3.80 10.19
CA ILE A 184 -1.63 4.53 8.99
C ILE A 184 -2.15 5.97 9.01
N THR A 185 -3.40 6.19 9.41
CA THR A 185 -3.99 7.54 9.52
C THR A 185 -3.22 8.38 10.53
N ILE A 186 -2.93 7.84 11.72
CA ILE A 186 -2.14 8.53 12.74
C ILE A 186 -0.74 8.86 12.23
N ASN A 187 -0.07 7.90 11.64
CA ASN A 187 1.29 8.08 11.12
C ASN A 187 1.33 9.15 10.03
N HIS A 188 0.32 9.20 9.16
CA HIS A 188 0.19 10.25 8.16
C HIS A 188 0.03 11.63 8.79
N GLU A 189 -0.92 11.81 9.70
CA GLU A 189 -1.17 13.08 10.37
C GLU A 189 0.04 13.52 11.21
N PHE A 190 0.71 12.57 11.86
CA PHE A 190 1.92 12.84 12.60
C PHE A 190 3.08 13.32 11.71
N ASN A 191 3.30 12.67 10.56
CA ASN A 191 4.32 13.11 9.61
C ASN A 191 4.00 14.50 9.02
N LYS A 192 2.73 14.79 8.75
CA LYS A 192 2.26 16.11 8.35
C LYS A 192 2.55 17.16 9.40
N LEU A 193 2.27 16.85 10.68
CA LEU A 193 2.59 17.71 11.81
C LEU A 193 4.09 18.00 11.92
N LYS A 194 4.94 16.96 11.79
CA LYS A 194 6.40 17.11 11.78
C LYS A 194 6.89 18.06 10.68
N ASN A 195 6.36 17.90 9.47
CA ASN A 195 6.74 18.72 8.32
C ASN A 195 6.25 20.17 8.48
N ASN A 196 5.02 20.37 8.94
CA ASN A 196 4.47 21.70 9.22
C ASN A 196 5.25 22.40 10.32
N SER A 197 5.65 21.70 11.38
CA SER A 197 6.46 22.25 12.46
C SER A 197 7.82 22.73 11.95
N LYS A 198 8.49 21.95 11.09
CA LYS A 198 9.77 22.35 10.48
C LYS A 198 9.60 23.58 9.58
N SER A 199 8.56 23.62 8.78
CA SER A 199 8.27 24.75 7.88
C SER A 199 7.98 26.02 8.66
N LEU A 200 7.16 25.92 9.71
CA LEU A 200 6.85 27.05 10.61
C LEU A 200 8.10 27.61 11.27
N PHE A 201 8.98 26.75 11.78
CA PHE A 201 10.24 27.20 12.37
C PHE A 201 11.16 27.90 11.37
N SER A 202 11.23 27.37 10.14
CA SER A 202 12.00 28.02 9.06
C SER A 202 11.48 29.43 8.75
N LEU A 203 10.19 29.67 8.87
CA LEU A 203 9.60 31.00 8.72
C LEU A 203 9.93 31.90 9.93
N ILE A 204 9.74 31.40 11.17
CA ILE A 204 10.00 32.15 12.40
C ILE A 204 11.48 32.53 12.52
N SER A 205 12.39 31.67 12.11
CA SER A 205 13.84 31.91 12.16
C SER A 205 14.29 33.13 11.34
N LYS A 206 13.49 33.56 10.37
CA LYS A 206 13.73 34.74 9.52
C LYS A 206 13.10 36.01 10.06
N THR A 207 12.40 35.95 11.20
CA THR A 207 11.70 37.09 11.78
C THR A 207 12.44 37.64 12.99
N SER A 208 12.18 38.91 13.33
CA SER A 208 12.72 39.59 14.55
C SER A 208 12.27 38.91 15.86
N ASN A 209 11.15 38.15 15.80
CA ASN A 209 10.56 37.49 16.96
C ASN A 209 11.15 36.08 17.25
N TYR A 210 12.23 35.71 16.57
CA TYR A 210 12.89 34.41 16.74
C TYR A 210 13.18 34.06 18.20
N LYS A 211 13.76 35.02 18.96
CA LYS A 211 14.12 34.79 20.36
C LYS A 211 12.94 34.41 21.26
N SER A 212 11.76 35.03 21.04
CA SER A 212 10.57 34.78 21.86
C SER A 212 9.93 33.39 21.56
N TYR A 213 10.08 32.89 20.34
CA TYR A 213 9.47 31.61 19.93
C TYR A 213 10.42 30.41 20.00
N SER A 214 11.74 30.64 20.14
CA SER A 214 12.74 29.56 20.13
C SER A 214 12.51 28.52 21.23
N SER A 215 12.20 28.97 22.45
CA SER A 215 11.90 28.09 23.59
C SER A 215 10.65 27.24 23.37
N SER A 216 9.58 27.88 22.90
CA SER A 216 8.32 27.16 22.59
C SER A 216 8.51 26.14 21.49
N TYR A 217 9.32 26.46 20.49
CA TYR A 217 9.64 25.52 19.41
C TYR A 217 10.46 24.32 19.90
N SER A 218 11.45 24.54 20.77
CA SER A 218 12.22 23.47 21.40
C SER A 218 11.32 22.50 22.16
N ASN A 219 10.35 23.02 22.90
CA ASN A 219 9.35 22.19 23.60
C ASN A 219 8.48 21.36 22.62
N ILE A 220 8.08 21.95 21.49
CA ILE A 220 7.32 21.23 20.45
C ILE A 220 8.18 20.12 19.83
N LEU A 221 9.46 20.39 19.56
CA LEU A 221 10.38 19.37 19.03
C LEU A 221 10.55 18.19 20.00
N SER A 222 10.69 18.46 21.30
CA SER A 222 10.79 17.42 22.31
C SER A 222 9.54 16.55 22.32
N LEU A 223 8.34 17.15 22.32
CA LEU A 223 7.08 16.39 22.24
C LEU A 223 6.96 15.56 20.96
N ILE A 224 7.36 16.13 19.81
CA ILE A 224 7.38 15.38 18.54
C ILE A 224 8.34 14.20 18.62
N GLN A 225 9.52 14.39 19.25
CA GLN A 225 10.50 13.32 19.40
C GLN A 225 9.98 12.19 20.31
N ASP A 226 9.34 12.54 21.42
CA ASP A 226 8.74 11.56 22.33
C ASP A 226 7.69 10.70 21.61
N ILE A 227 6.82 11.34 20.81
CA ILE A 227 5.84 10.63 20.00
C ILE A 227 6.51 9.79 18.90
N ASP A 228 7.55 10.31 18.24
CA ASP A 228 8.26 9.59 17.17
C ASP A 228 8.92 8.32 17.70
N VAL A 229 9.53 8.36 18.87
CA VAL A 229 10.09 7.19 19.54
C VAL A 229 9.02 6.15 19.83
N PHE A 230 7.85 6.59 20.24
CA PHE A 230 6.74 5.70 20.56
C PHE A 230 6.10 5.04 19.34
N VAL A 231 6.01 5.77 18.23
CA VAL A 231 5.39 5.30 16.97
C VAL A 231 6.36 4.50 16.13
N SER A 232 7.61 4.99 16.01
CA SER A 232 8.60 4.51 15.04
C SER A 232 9.86 3.91 15.68
N GLY A 233 10.03 4.03 17.00
CA GLY A 233 11.23 3.60 17.72
C GLY A 233 12.35 4.63 17.75
N ASN A 234 13.36 4.35 18.57
CA ASN A 234 14.54 5.21 18.70
C ASN A 234 15.51 4.91 17.55
N LYS A 235 15.65 5.86 16.63
CA LYS A 235 16.52 5.72 15.46
C LYS A 235 17.98 5.45 15.84
N SER A 236 18.50 6.12 16.86
CA SER A 236 19.90 5.93 17.29
C SER A 236 20.17 4.52 17.80
N LYS A 237 19.21 3.93 18.52
CA LYS A 237 19.28 2.51 18.92
C LYS A 237 19.16 1.58 17.73
N MET A 238 18.28 1.88 16.80
CA MET A 238 18.11 1.07 15.56
C MET A 238 19.40 1.07 14.73
N ASP A 239 20.10 2.21 14.63
CA ASP A 239 21.34 2.32 13.85
C ASP A 239 22.46 1.43 14.43
N ILE A 240 22.53 1.28 15.75
CA ILE A 240 23.50 0.40 16.43
C ILE A 240 22.95 -0.99 16.75
N ARG A 241 21.74 -1.31 16.32
CA ARG A 241 21.03 -2.59 16.56
C ARG A 241 20.85 -2.91 18.05
N GLU A 242 20.71 -1.90 18.87
CA GLU A 242 20.38 -2.08 20.28
C GLU A 242 18.89 -2.38 20.45
N LYS A 243 18.55 -3.25 21.42
CA LYS A 243 17.17 -3.58 21.73
C LYS A 243 16.44 -2.33 22.25
N ASP A 244 15.31 -2.04 21.63
CA ASP A 244 14.41 -0.95 22.03
C ASP A 244 13.05 -1.47 22.50
N VAL A 245 12.21 -0.57 22.96
CA VAL A 245 10.80 -0.86 23.27
C VAL A 245 10.07 -1.17 21.97
N GLU A 246 9.25 -2.21 21.98
CA GLU A 246 8.45 -2.60 20.81
C GLU A 246 7.43 -1.51 20.45
N THR A 247 7.52 -1.06 19.22
CA THR A 247 6.68 0.00 18.65
C THR A 247 5.28 -0.52 18.27
N ILE A 248 4.38 0.39 17.92
CA ILE A 248 3.08 0.03 17.34
C ILE A 248 3.28 -0.76 16.05
N SER A 249 4.26 -0.34 15.22
CA SER A 249 4.60 -1.04 13.97
C SER A 249 5.04 -2.47 14.21
N ASP A 250 5.91 -2.72 15.19
CA ASP A 250 6.41 -4.05 15.53
C ASP A 250 5.27 -4.96 16.02
N ARG A 251 4.40 -4.42 16.86
CA ARG A 251 3.23 -5.14 17.36
C ARG A 251 2.25 -5.52 16.26
N LEU A 252 1.99 -4.60 15.34
CA LEU A 252 1.16 -4.88 14.17
C LEU A 252 1.81 -5.91 13.27
N TYR A 253 3.13 -5.82 13.04
CA TYR A 253 3.87 -6.79 12.26
C TYR A 253 3.70 -8.21 12.81
N VAL A 254 3.90 -8.41 14.11
CA VAL A 254 3.69 -9.72 14.77
C VAL A 254 2.23 -10.16 14.65
N ALA A 255 1.27 -9.24 14.76
CA ALA A 255 -0.15 -9.56 14.71
C ALA A 255 -0.59 -10.12 13.35
N TYR A 256 -0.05 -9.64 12.23
CA TYR A 256 -0.50 -10.07 10.91
C TYR A 256 0.45 -11.04 10.19
N THR A 257 1.68 -11.24 10.69
CA THR A 257 2.63 -12.17 10.05
C THR A 257 2.07 -13.58 10.05
N ASP A 258 2.09 -14.22 8.89
CA ASP A 258 1.68 -15.61 8.68
C ASP A 258 0.25 -15.97 9.14
N ILE A 259 -0.66 -15.00 9.18
CA ILE A 259 -2.05 -15.24 9.59
C ILE A 259 -2.81 -16.13 8.61
N ASP A 260 -2.41 -16.12 7.34
CA ASP A 260 -2.98 -16.95 6.28
C ASP A 260 -2.47 -18.40 6.31
N ASN A 261 -1.47 -18.70 7.15
CA ASN A 261 -0.86 -20.02 7.24
C ASN A 261 -1.65 -21.04 8.03
N SER A 262 -2.96 -20.72 8.39
CA SER A 262 -3.66 -21.93 8.55
C SER A 262 -4.44 -22.33 9.78
N TYR A 263 -4.05 -21.95 10.94
CA TYR A 263 -4.65 -22.57 12.13
C TYR A 263 -5.38 -21.56 13.03
N GLY A 264 -5.51 -20.33 12.53
CA GLY A 264 -6.07 -19.21 13.26
C GLY A 264 -5.02 -18.40 14.02
N PRO A 265 -5.42 -17.26 14.61
CA PRO A 265 -4.50 -16.41 15.31
C PRO A 265 -3.93 -17.09 16.55
N THR A 266 -2.62 -17.03 16.73
CA THR A 266 -1.94 -17.51 17.94
C THR A 266 -2.20 -16.56 19.11
N ALA A 267 -2.02 -17.04 20.35
CA ALA A 267 -2.13 -16.20 21.54
C ALA A 267 -1.17 -14.99 21.50
N LEU A 268 0.01 -15.16 20.91
CA LEU A 268 0.98 -14.07 20.72
C LEU A 268 0.48 -13.02 19.74
N GLN A 269 -0.10 -13.42 18.62
CA GLN A 269 -0.67 -12.51 17.62
C GLN A 269 -1.83 -11.71 18.21
N ILE A 270 -2.75 -12.36 18.92
CA ILE A 270 -3.87 -11.70 19.60
C ILE A 270 -3.35 -10.69 20.63
N SER A 271 -2.44 -11.10 21.51
CA SER A 271 -1.85 -10.20 22.51
C SER A 271 -1.12 -9.01 21.89
N SER A 272 -0.44 -9.22 20.76
CA SER A 272 0.25 -8.14 20.03
C SER A 272 -0.73 -7.15 19.43
N LEU A 273 -1.82 -7.63 18.83
CA LEU A 273 -2.88 -6.77 18.29
C LEU A 273 -3.56 -5.94 19.39
N ASP A 274 -3.89 -6.56 20.51
CA ASP A 274 -4.52 -5.87 21.65
C ASP A 274 -3.60 -4.78 22.22
N LYS A 275 -2.30 -5.06 22.33
CA LYS A 275 -1.29 -4.07 22.74
C LYS A 275 -1.16 -2.94 21.73
N ALA A 276 -1.16 -3.25 20.43
CA ALA A 276 -1.14 -2.22 19.39
C ALA A 276 -2.38 -1.31 19.47
N LEU A 277 -3.57 -1.89 19.67
CA LEU A 277 -4.81 -1.13 19.87
C LEU A 277 -4.72 -0.21 21.09
N LEU A 278 -4.23 -0.72 22.21
CA LEU A 278 -4.06 0.07 23.44
C LEU A 278 -3.13 1.24 23.22
N LEU A 279 -1.98 1.01 22.56
CA LEU A 279 -1.00 2.06 22.25
C LEU A 279 -1.60 3.13 21.31
N ILE A 280 -2.36 2.70 20.30
CA ILE A 280 -3.09 3.60 19.39
C ILE A 280 -4.12 4.44 20.18
N CYS A 281 -4.88 3.83 21.09
CA CYS A 281 -5.83 4.54 21.93
C CYS A 281 -5.14 5.59 22.82
N LEU A 282 -3.99 5.27 23.38
CA LEU A 282 -3.23 6.21 24.20
C LEU A 282 -2.77 7.44 23.41
N LEU A 283 -2.43 7.28 22.13
CA LEU A 283 -2.09 8.40 21.25
C LEU A 283 -3.29 9.35 21.01
N TYR A 284 -4.50 8.79 20.88
CA TYR A 284 -5.71 9.60 20.71
C TYR A 284 -6.21 10.25 22.01
N THR A 285 -6.02 9.56 23.13
CA THR A 285 -6.56 10.01 24.43
C THR A 285 -5.54 10.79 25.26
N SER A 286 -4.30 10.93 24.78
CA SER A 286 -3.33 11.81 25.42
C SER A 286 -3.94 13.22 25.52
N PRO A 287 -4.17 13.76 26.74
CA PRO A 287 -4.91 14.99 26.90
C PRO A 287 -4.26 16.12 26.12
N SER A 288 -5.03 16.70 25.22
CA SER A 288 -4.63 17.90 24.48
C SER A 288 -4.13 18.94 25.46
N PRO A 289 -3.11 19.78 25.11
CA PRO A 289 -2.70 20.90 25.94
C PRO A 289 -3.88 21.80 26.37
N ARG A 290 -4.96 21.84 25.59
CA ARG A 290 -6.21 22.52 25.93
C ARG A 290 -6.97 21.87 27.10
N ASP A 291 -6.93 20.56 27.25
CA ASP A 291 -7.61 19.84 28.32
C ASP A 291 -6.85 19.99 29.66
N ARG A 292 -5.52 20.09 29.61
CA ARG A 292 -4.70 20.41 30.79
C ARG A 292 -4.92 21.84 31.32
N GLN A 293 -5.28 22.77 30.45
CA GLN A 293 -5.61 24.15 30.88
C GLN A 293 -6.98 24.22 31.56
N LYS A 294 -7.95 23.45 31.07
CA LYS A 294 -9.29 23.36 31.69
C LYS A 294 -9.27 22.75 33.09
N SER A 295 -8.40 21.77 33.34
CA SER A 295 -8.25 21.15 34.66
C SER A 295 -7.48 22.02 35.69
N ARG A 296 -6.90 23.13 35.28
CA ARG A 296 -6.16 24.09 36.15
C ARG A 296 -6.95 25.36 36.44
N MET A 297 -8.15 25.54 35.95
CA MET A 297 -9.00 26.65 36.39
C MET A 297 -9.54 26.30 37.77
N PRO A 298 -9.19 27.10 38.84
CA PRO A 298 -9.84 26.95 40.13
C PRO A 298 -11.33 27.21 39.92
N SER A 299 -12.18 26.32 40.42
CA SER A 299 -13.58 26.63 40.57
C SER A 299 -13.69 27.86 41.44
N SER A 300 -13.96 29.01 40.85
CA SER A 300 -14.35 30.21 41.60
C SER A 300 -15.66 29.88 42.30
N ALA A 301 -15.55 29.94 43.64
CA ALA A 301 -16.70 29.93 44.54
C ALA A 301 -17.58 31.14 44.30
#